data_e737c4bf2c668d470e9dd373dfca54fe
#
_entry.id   e737c4bf2c668d470e9dd373dfca54fe
#
_cell.length_a   1.000
_cell.length_b   1.000
_cell.length_c   1.000
_cell.angle_alpha   90.00
_cell.angle_beta   90.00
_cell.angle_gamma   90.00
#
_symmetry.space_group_name_H-M   'P 1'
#
loop_
_entity.id
_entity.type
_entity.pdbx_description
1 polymer ?
#
loop_
_entity_poly.entity_id
_entity_poly.type
_entity_poly.pdbx_seq_one_letter_code
_entity_poly.pdbx_strand_id
1 'polypeptide(L)'
;MKNGILLFASFFVVFLLMSCAPKKPAPEMPEKAVVAVAHFSQPVHRWQMINNHIVVGKREISQEIVQNLDSDLAGALSGSRHVIVPAKLVEQCQTVTSHGTTPGSAFHYWVQVGKCVPADYILVPFVFDWRDRDGGEWGVNEPAKVTLELNLIDVKELSLNRFLFDERQQSLTENLLSAGRFFQRGGKWVSARELSREGLEQGIRELGL
;
A
#
# COMPACT_ATOMS: atom_id res chain seq x y z
N MET A 1 10.92 -14.00 -52.07
CA MET A 1 11.49 -13.64 -50.75
C MET A 1 10.86 -12.41 -50.09
N LYS A 2 10.26 -11.46 -50.84
CA LYS A 2 9.62 -10.24 -50.25
C LYS A 2 8.32 -10.53 -49.46
N ASN A 3 7.54 -11.54 -49.82
CA ASN A 3 6.26 -11.83 -49.16
C ASN A 3 6.40 -12.52 -47.81
N GLY A 4 7.53 -13.25 -47.54
CA GLY A 4 7.79 -13.89 -46.26
C GLY A 4 8.16 -12.93 -45.15
N ILE A 5 8.84 -11.82 -45.50
CA ILE A 5 9.24 -10.77 -44.52
C ILE A 5 8.02 -9.97 -44.04
N LEU A 6 7.08 -9.69 -44.92
CA LEU A 6 5.83 -8.99 -44.57
C LEU A 6 4.94 -9.80 -43.62
N LEU A 7 4.84 -11.13 -43.84
CA LEU A 7 4.08 -12.02 -42.97
C LEU A 7 4.72 -12.15 -41.56
N PHE A 8 6.06 -12.21 -41.49
CA PHE A 8 6.79 -12.25 -40.21
C PHE A 8 6.65 -10.93 -39.43
N ALA A 9 6.73 -9.79 -40.10
CA ALA A 9 6.54 -8.47 -39.49
C ALA A 9 5.11 -8.28 -38.97
N SER A 10 4.10 -8.75 -39.69
CA SER A 10 2.69 -8.70 -39.27
C SER A 10 2.42 -9.57 -38.05
N PHE A 11 3.03 -10.75 -37.96
CA PHE A 11 2.89 -11.66 -36.81
C PHE A 11 3.56 -11.10 -35.55
N PHE A 12 4.70 -10.40 -35.70
CA PHE A 12 5.41 -9.78 -34.59
C PHE A 12 4.66 -8.60 -34.00
N VAL A 13 3.98 -7.78 -34.83
CA VAL A 13 3.17 -6.65 -34.38
C VAL A 13 1.93 -7.12 -33.62
N VAL A 14 1.29 -8.22 -34.04
CA VAL A 14 0.11 -8.80 -33.34
C VAL A 14 0.52 -9.36 -31.97
N PHE A 15 1.73 -9.92 -31.84
CA PHE A 15 2.22 -10.45 -30.55
C PHE A 15 2.54 -9.36 -29.53
N LEU A 16 2.94 -8.15 -29.98
CA LEU A 16 3.21 -7.00 -29.11
C LEU A 16 1.93 -6.38 -28.53
N LEU A 17 0.76 -6.57 -29.16
CA LEU A 17 -0.49 -6.03 -28.68
C LEU A 17 -1.19 -6.88 -27.61
N MET A 18 -0.76 -8.13 -27.40
CA MET A 18 -1.33 -9.05 -26.40
C MET A 18 -0.69 -8.97 -25.02
N SER A 19 0.29 -8.09 -24.80
CA SER A 19 1.08 -8.03 -23.54
C SER A 19 0.48 -7.16 -22.44
N CYS A 20 -0.78 -6.72 -22.52
CA CYS A 20 -1.47 -6.11 -21.39
C CYS A 20 -2.11 -7.21 -20.55
N ALA A 21 -1.40 -7.71 -19.53
CA ALA A 21 -2.04 -8.54 -18.51
C ALA A 21 -3.14 -7.70 -17.84
N PRO A 22 -4.40 -8.17 -17.80
CA PRO A 22 -5.47 -7.45 -17.14
C PRO A 22 -5.11 -7.27 -15.65
N LYS A 23 -5.24 -6.04 -15.13
CA LYS A 23 -5.09 -5.76 -13.71
C LYS A 23 -6.09 -6.66 -12.96
N LYS A 24 -5.59 -7.42 -11.97
CA LYS A 24 -6.46 -8.27 -11.15
C LYS A 24 -7.58 -7.40 -10.57
N PRO A 25 -8.85 -7.76 -10.73
CA PRO A 25 -9.95 -6.99 -10.15
C PRO A 25 -9.76 -6.89 -8.64
N ALA A 26 -10.23 -5.78 -8.04
CA ALA A 26 -10.28 -5.65 -6.60
C ALA A 26 -11.07 -6.84 -5.99
N PRO A 27 -10.72 -7.30 -4.78
CA PRO A 27 -11.48 -8.37 -4.14
C PRO A 27 -12.94 -7.94 -4.00
N GLU A 28 -13.86 -8.82 -4.42
CA GLU A 28 -15.29 -8.59 -4.19
C GLU A 28 -15.57 -8.79 -2.69
N MET A 29 -15.57 -7.68 -1.96
CA MET A 29 -15.98 -7.68 -0.57
C MET A 29 -17.51 -7.59 -0.47
N PRO A 30 -18.12 -8.20 0.56
CA PRO A 30 -19.54 -8.02 0.85
C PRO A 30 -19.89 -6.53 0.96
N GLU A 31 -21.14 -6.16 0.62
CA GLU A 31 -21.56 -4.75 0.59
C GLU A 31 -21.34 -4.02 1.93
N LYS A 32 -21.44 -4.77 3.05
CA LYS A 32 -21.14 -4.30 4.40
C LYS A 32 -20.28 -5.33 5.14
N ALA A 33 -18.97 -5.18 5.04
CA ALA A 33 -18.03 -5.99 5.80
C ALA A 33 -17.57 -5.25 7.06
N VAL A 34 -17.16 -6.00 8.08
CA VAL A 34 -16.48 -5.47 9.27
C VAL A 34 -14.98 -5.51 9.00
N VAL A 35 -14.34 -4.34 8.94
CA VAL A 35 -12.92 -4.19 8.64
C VAL A 35 -12.21 -3.63 9.88
N ALA A 36 -11.38 -4.45 10.52
CA ALA A 36 -10.49 -4.01 11.58
C ALA A 36 -9.25 -3.34 10.98
N VAL A 37 -8.83 -2.20 11.52
CA VAL A 37 -7.69 -1.45 11.03
C VAL A 37 -6.62 -1.41 12.10
N ALA A 38 -5.44 -1.96 11.85
CA ALA A 38 -4.30 -1.89 12.75
C ALA A 38 -3.59 -0.53 12.64
N HIS A 39 -2.80 -0.17 13.66
CA HIS A 39 -1.89 0.97 13.57
C HIS A 39 -0.81 0.74 12.52
N PHE A 40 -0.37 1.81 11.88
CA PHE A 40 0.84 1.77 11.07
C PHE A 40 2.01 1.28 11.91
N SER A 41 2.85 0.46 11.30
CA SER A 41 4.10 0.02 11.91
C SER A 41 5.22 -0.07 10.88
N GLN A 42 6.47 0.04 11.35
CA GLN A 42 7.64 -0.22 10.54
C GLN A 42 8.18 -1.61 10.90
N PRO A 43 8.04 -2.61 10.01
CA PRO A 43 8.65 -3.90 10.23
C PRO A 43 10.19 -3.79 10.17
N VAL A 44 10.86 -4.18 11.25
CA VAL A 44 12.32 -4.19 11.36
C VAL A 44 12.90 -5.60 11.22
N HIS A 45 12.06 -6.62 11.37
CA HIS A 45 12.44 -8.03 11.27
C HIS A 45 11.60 -8.77 10.23
N ARG A 46 12.20 -9.76 9.58
CA ARG A 46 11.53 -10.59 8.57
C ARG A 46 10.26 -11.29 9.09
N TRP A 47 10.27 -11.71 10.34
CA TRP A 47 9.14 -12.41 10.95
C TRP A 47 7.92 -11.49 11.20
N GLN A 48 8.09 -10.17 11.14
CA GLN A 48 6.99 -9.20 11.21
C GLN A 48 6.29 -9.02 9.85
N MET A 49 6.92 -9.46 8.77
CA MET A 49 6.39 -9.32 7.41
C MET A 49 5.31 -10.36 7.15
N ILE A 50 4.15 -9.90 6.65
CA ILE A 50 3.03 -10.78 6.29
C ILE A 50 3.38 -11.60 5.03
N ASN A 51 4.12 -11.01 4.13
CA ASN A 51 4.67 -11.67 2.96
C ASN A 51 6.21 -11.66 3.04
N ASN A 52 6.87 -12.66 2.47
CA ASN A 52 8.33 -12.83 2.56
C ASN A 52 9.14 -11.82 1.71
N HIS A 53 8.51 -10.78 1.17
CA HIS A 53 9.21 -9.75 0.42
C HIS A 53 9.85 -8.75 1.38
N ILE A 54 11.18 -8.63 1.28
CA ILE A 54 11.96 -7.73 2.14
C ILE A 54 11.94 -6.35 1.51
N VAL A 55 11.18 -5.44 2.13
CA VAL A 55 11.44 -3.99 1.98
C VAL A 55 12.10 -3.56 3.29
N VAL A 56 13.42 -3.55 3.34
CA VAL A 56 14.12 -3.07 4.53
C VAL A 56 14.26 -1.57 4.41
N GLY A 57 13.45 -0.84 5.14
CA GLY A 57 13.67 0.58 5.39
C GLY A 57 14.98 0.77 6.14
N LYS A 58 15.88 1.57 5.59
CA LYS A 58 17.21 1.82 6.21
C LYS A 58 17.16 2.85 7.33
N ARG A 59 16.06 3.55 7.51
CA ARG A 59 15.90 4.64 8.49
C ARG A 59 14.74 4.32 9.41
N GLU A 60 14.92 4.60 10.67
CA GLU A 60 13.86 4.58 11.66
C GLU A 60 12.86 5.71 11.36
N ILE A 61 11.58 5.37 11.37
CA ILE A 61 10.49 6.29 11.13
C ILE A 61 9.97 6.77 12.47
N SER A 62 9.90 8.09 12.66
CA SER A 62 9.50 8.65 13.93
C SER A 62 8.04 8.29 14.28
N GLN A 63 7.77 8.21 15.58
CA GLN A 63 6.43 7.94 16.10
C GLN A 63 5.40 8.99 15.63
N GLU A 64 5.83 10.24 15.46
CA GLU A 64 4.99 11.32 14.95
C GLU A 64 4.52 11.03 13.51
N ILE A 65 5.41 10.53 12.64
CA ILE A 65 5.05 10.14 11.28
C ILE A 65 4.03 9.02 11.29
N VAL A 66 4.25 8.00 12.13
CA VAL A 66 3.33 6.85 12.27
C VAL A 66 1.94 7.32 12.72
N GLN A 67 1.85 8.19 13.73
CA GLN A 67 0.58 8.75 14.21
C GLN A 67 -0.12 9.59 13.14
N ASN A 68 0.64 10.37 12.37
CA ASN A 68 0.09 11.13 11.25
C ASN A 68 -0.47 10.23 10.15
N LEU A 69 0.22 9.11 9.84
CA LEU A 69 -0.25 8.11 8.89
C LEU A 69 -1.53 7.40 9.37
N ASP A 70 -1.63 7.08 10.67
CA ASP A 70 -2.84 6.53 11.28
C ASP A 70 -4.03 7.49 11.14
N SER A 71 -3.80 8.77 11.40
CA SER A 71 -4.82 9.81 11.27
C SER A 71 -5.25 10.00 9.82
N ASP A 72 -4.30 10.02 8.88
CA ASP A 72 -4.58 10.18 7.45
C ASP A 72 -5.33 8.94 6.89
N LEU A 73 -4.98 7.72 7.34
CA LEU A 73 -5.69 6.49 6.97
C LEU A 73 -7.13 6.48 7.53
N ALA A 74 -7.31 6.85 8.79
CA ALA A 74 -8.64 6.95 9.40
C ALA A 74 -9.51 7.98 8.67
N GLY A 75 -8.93 9.13 8.29
CA GLY A 75 -9.61 10.14 7.47
C GLY A 75 -10.02 9.60 6.10
N ALA A 76 -9.14 8.89 5.42
CA ALA A 76 -9.41 8.31 4.12
C ALA A 76 -10.49 7.21 4.16
N LEU A 77 -10.58 6.46 5.26
CA LEU A 77 -11.59 5.43 5.48
C LEU A 77 -12.94 5.99 5.98
N SER A 78 -13.02 7.27 6.33
CA SER A 78 -14.25 7.85 6.92
C SER A 78 -15.47 7.81 5.98
N GLY A 79 -15.25 7.72 4.68
CA GLY A 79 -16.28 7.57 3.64
C GLY A 79 -16.56 6.12 3.23
N SER A 80 -15.93 5.15 3.88
CA SER A 80 -16.11 3.73 3.53
C SER A 80 -17.54 3.26 3.77
N ARG A 81 -18.05 2.40 2.90
CA ARG A 81 -19.33 1.68 3.08
C ARG A 81 -19.24 0.58 4.12
N HIS A 82 -18.06 0.17 4.54
CA HIS A 82 -17.80 -0.88 5.50
C HIS A 82 -17.82 -0.36 6.93
N VAL A 83 -18.02 -1.26 7.88
CA VAL A 83 -17.94 -0.96 9.32
C VAL A 83 -16.47 -0.98 9.72
N ILE A 84 -15.91 0.18 10.01
CA ILE A 84 -14.49 0.31 10.38
C ILE A 84 -14.34 0.15 11.91
N VAL A 85 -13.57 -0.86 12.32
CA VAL A 85 -13.14 -1.03 13.72
C VAL A 85 -11.79 -0.34 13.89
N PRO A 86 -11.72 0.68 14.79
CA PRO A 86 -10.53 1.52 14.92
C PRO A 86 -9.35 0.78 15.55
N ALA A 87 -8.13 1.24 15.25
CA ALA A 87 -6.87 0.63 15.65
C ALA A 87 -6.71 0.41 17.16
N LYS A 88 -7.30 1.28 18.00
CA LYS A 88 -7.27 1.13 19.45
C LYS A 88 -7.90 -0.19 19.94
N LEU A 89 -8.98 -0.67 19.29
CA LEU A 89 -9.59 -1.97 19.64
C LEU A 89 -8.75 -3.13 19.12
N VAL A 90 -8.13 -2.96 17.96
CA VAL A 90 -7.20 -3.94 17.39
C VAL A 90 -5.98 -4.12 18.30
N GLU A 91 -5.42 -3.02 18.85
CA GLU A 91 -4.29 -3.04 19.78
C GLU A 91 -4.57 -3.87 21.04
N GLN A 92 -5.79 -3.81 21.60
CA GLN A 92 -6.19 -4.63 22.73
C GLN A 92 -6.11 -6.12 22.38
N CYS A 93 -6.61 -6.51 21.21
CA CYS A 93 -6.52 -7.88 20.73
C CYS A 93 -5.09 -8.32 20.41
N GLN A 94 -4.25 -7.42 19.91
CA GLN A 94 -2.83 -7.69 19.71
C GLN A 94 -2.13 -8.04 21.04
N THR A 95 -2.42 -7.28 22.12
CA THR A 95 -1.86 -7.54 23.44
C THR A 95 -2.24 -8.94 23.95
N VAL A 96 -3.50 -9.32 23.84
CA VAL A 96 -3.97 -10.65 24.29
C VAL A 96 -3.37 -11.76 23.44
N THR A 97 -3.30 -11.58 22.12
CA THR A 97 -2.74 -12.56 21.17
C THR A 97 -1.24 -12.78 21.40
N SER A 98 -0.49 -11.72 21.71
CA SER A 98 0.96 -11.80 21.95
C SER A 98 1.33 -12.58 23.22
N HIS A 99 0.45 -12.63 24.21
CA HIS A 99 0.69 -13.37 25.45
C HIS A 99 0.47 -14.88 25.33
N GLY A 100 -0.17 -15.34 24.26
CA GLY A 100 -0.60 -16.73 24.13
C GLY A 100 0.34 -17.69 23.39
N THR A 101 1.05 -17.23 22.36
CA THR A 101 1.89 -18.07 21.49
C THR A 101 2.91 -17.22 20.73
N THR A 102 4.12 -17.77 20.47
CA THR A 102 5.03 -17.21 19.48
C THR A 102 4.38 -17.44 18.09
N PRO A 103 4.02 -16.40 17.33
CA PRO A 103 3.36 -16.59 16.04
C PRO A 103 4.30 -17.31 15.07
N GLY A 104 3.85 -18.41 14.49
CA GLY A 104 4.62 -19.12 13.47
C GLY A 104 4.80 -18.32 12.17
N SER A 105 3.92 -17.35 11.91
CA SER A 105 4.05 -16.36 10.84
C SER A 105 3.22 -15.11 11.17
N ALA A 106 3.66 -13.95 10.67
CA ALA A 106 2.92 -12.70 10.83
C ALA A 106 1.49 -12.79 10.25
N PHE A 107 1.30 -13.49 9.13
CA PHE A 107 -0.02 -13.72 8.55
C PHE A 107 -0.97 -14.39 9.56
N HIS A 108 -0.57 -15.52 10.14
CA HIS A 108 -1.40 -16.25 11.11
C HIS A 108 -1.64 -15.42 12.39
N TYR A 109 -0.65 -14.65 12.85
CA TYR A 109 -0.82 -13.74 13.96
C TYR A 109 -1.95 -12.73 13.69
N TRP A 110 -1.92 -12.06 12.53
CA TRP A 110 -2.94 -11.08 12.19
C TRP A 110 -4.33 -11.71 11.95
N VAL A 111 -4.40 -12.95 11.45
CA VAL A 111 -5.63 -13.70 11.38
C VAL A 111 -6.22 -13.93 12.80
N GLN A 112 -5.38 -14.27 13.79
CA GLN A 112 -5.85 -14.44 15.17
C GLN A 112 -6.32 -13.11 15.79
N VAL A 113 -5.62 -12.01 15.53
CA VAL A 113 -6.04 -10.66 15.92
C VAL A 113 -7.40 -10.32 15.29
N GLY A 114 -7.58 -10.57 13.99
CA GLY A 114 -8.85 -10.36 13.30
C GLY A 114 -10.01 -11.18 13.88
N LYS A 115 -9.76 -12.42 14.29
CA LYS A 115 -10.75 -13.27 15.00
C LYS A 115 -11.10 -12.74 16.39
N CYS A 116 -10.11 -12.19 17.12
CA CYS A 116 -10.34 -11.58 18.43
C CYS A 116 -11.23 -10.33 18.32
N VAL A 117 -11.08 -9.53 17.26
CA VAL A 117 -11.87 -8.31 17.00
C VAL A 117 -13.23 -8.58 16.39
N PRO A 118 -13.68 -9.78 16.21
CA PRO A 118 -14.68 -10.37 15.31
C PRO A 118 -14.88 -9.58 14.00
N ALA A 119 -13.79 -9.43 13.25
CA ALA A 119 -13.80 -8.77 11.95
C ALA A 119 -13.83 -9.77 10.79
N ASP A 120 -14.45 -9.38 9.67
CA ASP A 120 -14.40 -10.15 8.42
C ASP A 120 -13.03 -9.99 7.76
N TYR A 121 -12.48 -8.76 7.82
CA TYR A 121 -11.18 -8.38 7.25
C TYR A 121 -10.35 -7.65 8.29
N ILE A 122 -9.03 -7.78 8.18
CA ILE A 122 -8.09 -6.96 8.93
C ILE A 122 -7.12 -6.26 7.98
N LEU A 123 -7.07 -4.92 8.06
CA LEU A 123 -6.14 -4.09 7.33
C LEU A 123 -4.90 -3.83 8.19
N VAL A 124 -3.75 -4.27 7.70
CA VAL A 124 -2.46 -4.13 8.37
C VAL A 124 -1.55 -3.23 7.53
N PRO A 125 -1.40 -1.96 7.91
CA PRO A 125 -0.58 -1.00 7.19
C PRO A 125 0.86 -1.02 7.67
N PHE A 126 1.81 -1.00 6.71
CA PHE A 126 3.24 -0.86 6.97
C PHE A 126 3.80 0.39 6.29
N VAL A 127 4.81 0.98 6.92
CA VAL A 127 5.64 2.03 6.33
C VAL A 127 7.09 1.58 6.34
N PHE A 128 7.76 1.63 5.18
CA PHE A 128 9.13 1.12 5.01
C PHE A 128 10.14 2.21 4.76
N ASP A 129 9.77 3.27 4.06
CA ASP A 129 10.64 4.42 3.77
C ASP A 129 9.81 5.70 3.83
N TRP A 130 10.40 6.70 4.44
CA TRP A 130 9.84 8.04 4.53
C TRP A 130 10.95 9.06 4.40
N ARG A 131 10.85 9.89 3.40
CA ARG A 131 11.75 11.02 3.20
C ARG A 131 10.93 12.21 2.74
N ASP A 132 11.00 13.29 3.47
CA ASP A 132 10.40 14.53 2.99
C ASP A 132 11.28 15.19 1.95
N ARG A 133 10.71 16.08 1.16
CA ARG A 133 11.47 16.89 0.22
C ARG A 133 12.44 17.82 0.98
N ASP A 134 13.61 17.98 0.43
CA ASP A 134 14.54 19.02 0.83
C ASP A 134 14.45 20.16 -0.19
N GLY A 135 13.92 21.32 0.23
CA GLY A 135 13.65 22.47 -0.62
C GLY A 135 12.18 22.87 -0.69
N GLY A 136 11.86 23.76 -1.62
CA GLY A 136 10.53 24.34 -1.80
C GLY A 136 9.63 23.60 -2.80
N GLU A 137 8.40 24.12 -2.96
CA GLU A 137 7.45 23.58 -3.94
C GLU A 137 7.91 23.72 -5.41
N TRP A 138 8.76 24.70 -5.69
CA TRP A 138 9.21 25.04 -7.03
C TRP A 138 10.61 24.56 -7.36
N GLY A 139 11.34 24.06 -6.36
CA GLY A 139 12.69 23.52 -6.53
C GLY A 139 13.13 22.75 -5.31
N VAL A 140 13.69 21.56 -5.53
CA VAL A 140 14.17 20.68 -4.47
C VAL A 140 15.60 20.23 -4.73
N ASN A 141 16.35 20.04 -3.64
CA ASN A 141 17.63 19.33 -3.64
C ASN A 141 17.40 17.82 -3.64
N GLU A 142 16.45 17.36 -2.79
CA GLU A 142 15.99 15.97 -2.76
C GLU A 142 14.46 15.90 -2.79
N PRO A 143 13.87 15.09 -3.67
CA PRO A 143 12.44 14.90 -3.74
C PRO A 143 11.93 14.01 -2.60
N ALA A 144 10.64 14.17 -2.26
CA ALA A 144 9.96 13.29 -1.35
C ALA A 144 9.96 11.84 -1.86
N LYS A 145 10.09 10.90 -0.91
CA LYS A 145 9.97 9.46 -1.16
C LYS A 145 9.14 8.82 -0.05
N VAL A 146 8.20 7.97 -0.44
CA VAL A 146 7.37 7.20 0.48
C VAL A 146 7.21 5.78 -0.03
N THR A 147 7.37 4.81 0.88
CA THR A 147 7.08 3.41 0.61
C THR A 147 6.11 2.91 1.68
N LEU A 148 4.85 2.63 1.28
CA LEU A 148 3.79 2.11 2.13
C LEU A 148 3.29 0.78 1.60
N GLU A 149 2.83 -0.08 2.49
CA GLU A 149 2.16 -1.32 2.12
C GLU A 149 0.87 -1.45 2.94
N LEU A 150 -0.23 -1.71 2.26
CA LEU A 150 -1.52 -2.03 2.86
C LEU A 150 -1.80 -3.52 2.62
N ASN A 151 -1.96 -4.27 3.70
CA ASN A 151 -2.25 -5.69 3.67
C ASN A 151 -3.67 -5.93 4.19
N LEU A 152 -4.58 -6.31 3.31
CA LEU A 152 -5.96 -6.67 3.64
C LEU A 152 -6.08 -8.19 3.71
N ILE A 153 -6.27 -8.72 4.91
CA ILE A 153 -6.42 -10.15 5.17
C ILE A 153 -7.89 -10.47 5.34
N ASP A 154 -8.40 -11.40 4.55
CA ASP A 154 -9.69 -12.06 4.81
C ASP A 154 -9.48 -13.07 5.94
N VAL A 155 -10.18 -12.84 7.08
CA VAL A 155 -10.00 -13.63 8.30
C VAL A 155 -10.62 -15.01 8.18
N LYS A 156 -11.66 -15.16 7.35
CA LYS A 156 -12.37 -16.40 7.12
C LYS A 156 -11.71 -17.24 6.02
N GLU A 157 -11.51 -16.63 4.85
CA GLU A 157 -10.98 -17.32 3.68
C GLU A 157 -9.45 -17.47 3.73
N LEU A 158 -8.79 -16.87 4.73
CA LEU A 158 -7.32 -16.90 4.92
C LEU A 158 -6.58 -16.42 3.67
N SER A 159 -7.11 -15.40 3.02
CA SER A 159 -6.51 -14.83 1.82
C SER A 159 -5.91 -13.44 2.11
N LEU A 160 -4.93 -13.05 1.30
CA LEU A 160 -4.22 -11.78 1.41
C LEU A 160 -4.33 -10.99 0.11
N ASN A 161 -4.88 -9.79 0.20
CA ASN A 161 -4.80 -8.78 -0.84
C ASN A 161 -3.83 -7.69 -0.39
N ARG A 162 -2.94 -7.29 -1.28
CA ARG A 162 -1.86 -6.38 -0.97
C ARG A 162 -1.79 -5.24 -1.96
N PHE A 163 -1.61 -4.04 -1.44
CA PHE A 163 -1.27 -2.86 -2.20
C PHE A 163 0.09 -2.32 -1.73
N LEU A 164 1.03 -2.14 -2.65
CA LEU A 164 2.33 -1.54 -2.38
C LEU A 164 2.41 -0.20 -3.12
N PHE A 165 2.64 0.86 -2.38
CA PHE A 165 2.96 2.18 -2.89
C PHE A 165 4.44 2.46 -2.64
N ASP A 166 5.23 2.53 -3.70
CA ASP A 166 6.66 2.89 -3.64
C ASP A 166 6.89 4.01 -4.65
N GLU A 167 6.88 5.23 -4.17
CA GLU A 167 7.01 6.39 -5.02
C GLU A 167 8.06 7.37 -4.49
N ARG A 168 8.94 7.77 -5.42
CA ARG A 168 9.81 8.92 -5.31
C ARG A 168 9.37 9.89 -6.39
N GLN A 169 9.06 11.12 -6.01
CA GLN A 169 8.72 12.13 -7.00
C GLN A 169 9.92 12.39 -7.92
N GLN A 170 9.66 12.42 -9.22
CA GLN A 170 10.70 12.64 -10.25
C GLN A 170 10.44 13.96 -10.97
N SER A 171 11.53 14.63 -11.38
CA SER A 171 11.43 15.81 -12.23
C SER A 171 11.05 15.43 -13.66
N LEU A 172 10.56 16.42 -14.43
CA LEU A 172 10.30 16.25 -15.86
C LEU A 172 11.55 15.84 -16.66
N THR A 173 12.71 16.28 -16.21
CA THR A 173 14.00 15.98 -16.86
C THR A 173 14.50 14.57 -16.55
N GLU A 174 14.12 14.00 -15.38
CA GLU A 174 14.51 12.64 -15.01
C GLU A 174 13.66 11.59 -15.71
N ASN A 175 12.36 11.85 -15.89
CA ASN A 175 11.47 10.88 -16.50
C ASN A 175 10.24 11.53 -17.16
N LEU A 176 10.27 11.64 -18.47
CA LEU A 176 9.16 12.18 -19.27
C LEU A 176 7.86 11.35 -19.13
N LEU A 177 7.96 10.04 -18.84
CA LEU A 177 6.80 9.18 -18.64
C LEU A 177 6.06 9.50 -17.33
N SER A 178 6.74 10.11 -16.36
CA SER A 178 6.17 10.56 -15.09
C SER A 178 5.59 11.98 -15.17
N ALA A 179 5.74 12.66 -16.32
CA ALA A 179 5.29 14.03 -16.54
C ALA A 179 3.79 14.21 -16.21
N GLY A 180 2.95 13.22 -16.55
CA GLY A 180 1.52 13.25 -16.25
C GLY A 180 1.22 13.43 -14.76
N ARG A 181 1.88 12.68 -13.88
CA ARG A 181 1.71 12.79 -12.42
C ARG A 181 2.23 14.12 -11.88
N PHE A 182 3.36 14.60 -12.39
CA PHE A 182 3.90 15.91 -12.01
C PHE A 182 2.92 17.04 -12.37
N PHE A 183 2.32 17.02 -13.56
CA PHE A 183 1.31 18.00 -13.95
C PHE A 183 -0.01 17.87 -13.18
N GLN A 184 -0.44 16.66 -12.83
CA GLN A 184 -1.61 16.44 -11.98
C GLN A 184 -1.43 17.07 -10.59
N ARG A 185 -0.20 17.13 -10.07
CA ARG A 185 0.19 17.83 -8.84
C ARG A 185 0.41 19.35 -9.03
N GLY A 186 -0.04 19.91 -10.15
CA GLY A 186 0.09 21.33 -10.47
C GLY A 186 1.53 21.78 -10.81
N GLY A 187 2.39 20.85 -11.22
CA GLY A 187 3.79 21.14 -11.54
C GLY A 187 4.66 21.44 -10.32
N LYS A 188 4.23 21.01 -9.13
CA LYS A 188 4.90 21.28 -7.85
C LYS A 188 5.55 20.03 -7.26
N TRP A 189 6.56 20.26 -6.43
CA TRP A 189 7.14 19.25 -5.59
C TRP A 189 6.28 19.10 -4.33
N VAL A 190 5.76 17.89 -4.11
CA VAL A 190 4.90 17.56 -2.96
C VAL A 190 5.73 17.13 -1.76
N SER A 191 5.17 17.27 -0.55
CA SER A 191 5.73 16.71 0.68
C SER A 191 5.54 15.19 0.75
N ALA A 192 6.27 14.51 1.63
CA ALA A 192 6.07 13.09 1.88
C ALA A 192 4.65 12.80 2.40
N ARG A 193 4.07 13.71 3.17
CA ARG A 193 2.70 13.57 3.67
C ARG A 193 1.65 13.65 2.55
N GLU A 194 1.79 14.59 1.61
CA GLU A 194 0.91 14.67 0.44
C GLU A 194 1.03 13.39 -0.41
N LEU A 195 2.27 12.93 -0.62
CA LEU A 195 2.55 11.71 -1.37
C LEU A 195 1.94 10.46 -0.69
N SER A 196 2.04 10.37 0.65
CA SER A 196 1.45 9.26 1.40
C SER A 196 -0.08 9.25 1.32
N ARG A 197 -0.74 10.41 1.37
CA ARG A 197 -2.20 10.52 1.20
C ARG A 197 -2.66 10.03 -0.16
N GLU A 198 -1.96 10.40 -1.23
CA GLU A 198 -2.23 9.85 -2.57
C GLU A 198 -2.12 8.32 -2.58
N GLY A 199 -1.08 7.77 -1.95
CA GLY A 199 -0.87 6.33 -1.82
C GLY A 199 -1.98 5.64 -1.02
N LEU A 200 -2.43 6.24 0.10
CA LEU A 200 -3.52 5.72 0.91
C LEU A 200 -4.84 5.70 0.14
N GLU A 201 -5.21 6.80 -0.50
CA GLU A 201 -6.43 6.87 -1.32
C GLU A 201 -6.41 5.86 -2.47
N GLN A 202 -5.26 5.69 -3.13
CA GLN A 202 -5.12 4.69 -4.17
C GLN A 202 -5.26 3.28 -3.61
N GLY A 203 -4.60 2.98 -2.49
CA GLY A 203 -4.64 1.66 -1.85
C GLY A 203 -6.03 1.27 -1.37
N ILE A 204 -6.77 2.22 -0.76
CA ILE A 204 -8.15 2.04 -0.33
C ILE A 204 -9.03 1.68 -1.54
N ARG A 205 -8.94 2.45 -2.64
CA ARG A 205 -9.69 2.13 -3.87
C ARG A 205 -9.31 0.77 -4.46
N GLU A 206 -8.02 0.41 -4.48
CA GLU A 206 -7.55 -0.86 -5.05
C GLU A 206 -7.90 -2.07 -4.19
N LEU A 207 -8.03 -1.89 -2.89
CA LEU A 207 -8.45 -2.94 -1.96
C LEU A 207 -9.97 -3.03 -1.80
N GLY A 208 -10.74 -2.09 -2.36
CA GLY A 208 -12.21 -2.09 -2.33
C GLY A 208 -12.81 -1.60 -1.00
N LEU A 209 -12.04 -0.82 -0.22
CA LEU A 209 -12.40 -0.28 1.10
C LEU A 209 -13.19 1.04 1.02
#